data_851d901a1f8d6137b9ee31abf4335a24
#
_entry.id   851d901a1f8d6137b9ee31abf4335a24
#
_cell.length_a   1.000
_cell.length_b   1.000
_cell.length_c   1.000
_cell.angle_alpha   90.00
_cell.angle_beta   90.00
_cell.angle_gamma   90.00
#
_symmetry.space_group_name_H-M   'P 1'
#
loop_
_entity.id
_entity.type
_entity.pdbx_description
1 polymer ?
#
loop_
_entity_poly.entity_id
_entity_poly.type
_entity_poly.pdbx_seq_one_letter_code
_entity_poly.pdbx_strand_id
1 'polypeptide(L)'
;VIMAAGMGSRYGGNKQIDGMGPHNEVLMLYSIYDAVKAGFNKVVFIIKHDFEDRFRELVGDVVKGTVKVEYAFQELGNLPAGCSIPAERTKPLGTVQAILAAKDLIHEPFAVINADDYYGTSAFKTMVDHLEKLAPEKHACMVGYYLKNTVSEHGHVTRGVCDVDENGHLTSVTETYKIQPFPDGTIRDTEKDPNGVILNPESLVSMNFFGFTPWLFDKAEERFTAFLKSLSPTELKAEYVLPVLVDQLMHEDGLKVDVLSTDAVWFGVT
;
A
#
# COMPACT_ATOMS: atom_id res chain seq x y z
N VAL A 1 -7.95 4.59 2.82
CA VAL A 1 -8.21 3.25 2.22
C VAL A 1 -7.25 2.25 2.82
N ILE A 2 -7.75 1.12 3.30
CA ILE A 2 -6.95 0.04 3.86
C ILE A 2 -7.13 -1.21 3.01
N MET A 3 -6.05 -1.69 2.40
CA MET A 3 -6.06 -2.87 1.54
C MET A 3 -5.96 -4.14 2.39
N ALA A 4 -7.09 -4.78 2.66
CA ALA A 4 -7.21 -5.97 3.51
C ALA A 4 -7.71 -7.24 2.77
N ALA A 5 -7.95 -7.18 1.46
CA ALA A 5 -8.46 -8.33 0.69
C ALA A 5 -7.46 -9.50 0.55
N GLY A 6 -6.17 -9.23 0.76
CA GLY A 6 -5.10 -10.25 0.76
C GLY A 6 -4.97 -11.05 2.05
N MET A 7 -5.69 -10.68 3.10
CA MET A 7 -5.53 -11.23 4.45
C MET A 7 -5.76 -12.74 4.60
N GLY A 8 -6.50 -13.37 3.69
CA GLY A 8 -6.80 -14.80 3.80
C GLY A 8 -5.84 -15.72 3.04
N SER A 9 -5.05 -15.23 2.08
CA SER A 9 -4.39 -16.10 1.09
C SER A 9 -2.95 -16.52 1.43
N ARG A 10 -2.23 -15.74 2.24
CA ARG A 10 -0.80 -16.00 2.53
C ARG A 10 -0.54 -16.96 3.67
N TYR A 11 -1.50 -17.14 4.59
CA TYR A 11 -1.27 -17.86 5.86
C TYR A 11 -2.35 -18.87 6.26
N GLY A 12 -3.05 -19.47 5.29
CA GLY A 12 -4.07 -20.47 5.62
C GLY A 12 -5.25 -19.90 6.45
N GLY A 13 -5.50 -18.61 6.33
CA GLY A 13 -6.75 -17.98 6.79
C GLY A 13 -6.69 -17.11 8.04
N ASN A 14 -5.65 -17.08 8.87
CA ASN A 14 -5.83 -16.49 10.20
C ASN A 14 -4.74 -15.52 10.70
N LYS A 15 -3.51 -15.50 10.18
CA LYS A 15 -2.40 -14.76 10.84
C LYS A 15 -2.50 -13.23 10.85
N GLN A 16 -3.24 -12.62 9.93
CA GLN A 16 -3.36 -11.15 9.88
C GLN A 16 -4.47 -10.60 10.78
N ILE A 17 -5.24 -11.50 11.36
CA ILE A 17 -6.27 -11.20 12.36
C ILE A 17 -5.86 -11.73 13.73
N ASP A 18 -4.74 -12.45 13.84
CA ASP A 18 -4.21 -12.80 15.14
C ASP A 18 -3.76 -11.52 15.83
N GLY A 19 -4.33 -11.25 16.97
CA GLY A 19 -3.98 -10.07 17.74
C GLY A 19 -2.53 -10.11 18.18
N MET A 20 -1.83 -9.03 17.95
CA MET A 20 -0.42 -8.87 18.29
C MET A 20 -0.22 -7.96 19.52
N GLY A 21 -1.24 -7.20 19.88
CA GLY A 21 -1.23 -6.30 21.00
C GLY A 21 -1.43 -7.00 22.35
N PRO A 22 -1.21 -6.31 23.49
CA PRO A 22 -1.35 -6.85 24.84
C PRO A 22 -2.74 -7.42 25.16
N HIS A 23 -3.76 -6.97 24.43
CA HIS A 23 -5.15 -7.40 24.57
C HIS A 23 -5.65 -8.11 23.30
N ASN A 24 -4.74 -8.63 22.48
CA ASN A 24 -5.04 -9.33 21.24
C ASN A 24 -5.57 -8.41 20.13
N GLU A 25 -5.16 -7.13 20.11
CA GLU A 25 -5.52 -6.19 19.05
C GLU A 25 -4.84 -6.53 17.72
N VAL A 26 -5.57 -6.37 16.64
CA VAL A 26 -5.07 -6.50 15.27
C VAL A 26 -4.19 -5.29 14.93
N LEU A 27 -3.07 -5.49 14.25
CA LEU A 27 -2.09 -4.44 13.95
C LEU A 27 -2.71 -3.20 13.28
N MET A 28 -3.63 -3.39 12.34
CA MET A 28 -4.27 -2.27 11.65
C MET A 28 -5.09 -1.35 12.58
N LEU A 29 -5.54 -1.81 13.75
CA LEU A 29 -6.25 -0.93 14.70
C LEU A 29 -5.35 0.20 15.22
N TYR A 30 -4.05 -0.05 15.36
CA TYR A 30 -3.08 0.98 15.71
C TYR A 30 -2.92 2.01 14.58
N SER A 31 -2.84 1.55 13.31
CA SER A 31 -2.81 2.45 12.15
C SER A 31 -4.08 3.28 12.03
N ILE A 32 -5.26 2.70 12.29
CA ILE A 32 -6.54 3.43 12.30
C ILE A 32 -6.57 4.47 13.43
N TYR A 33 -6.14 4.10 14.62
CA TYR A 33 -6.06 5.02 15.75
C TYR A 33 -5.19 6.24 15.44
N ASP A 34 -4.00 6.01 14.89
CA ASP A 34 -3.08 7.08 14.51
C ASP A 34 -3.64 7.93 13.35
N ALA A 35 -4.28 7.31 12.36
CA ALA A 35 -4.95 8.02 11.27
C ALA A 35 -6.06 8.95 11.79
N VAL A 36 -6.92 8.47 12.67
CA VAL A 36 -8.00 9.27 13.26
C VAL A 36 -7.42 10.43 14.07
N LYS A 37 -6.39 10.19 14.87
CA LYS A 37 -5.69 11.26 15.62
C LYS A 37 -5.03 12.30 14.71
N ALA A 38 -4.55 11.89 13.54
CA ALA A 38 -3.99 12.79 12.55
C ALA A 38 -5.05 13.65 11.85
N GLY A 39 -6.33 13.25 11.86
CA GLY A 39 -7.43 13.99 11.26
C GLY A 39 -8.22 13.25 10.17
N PHE A 40 -7.89 11.99 9.86
CA PHE A 40 -8.73 11.18 8.98
C PHE A 40 -10.09 10.91 9.63
N ASN A 41 -11.17 11.13 8.88
CA ASN A 41 -12.55 11.04 9.37
C ASN A 41 -13.36 9.90 8.72
N LYS A 42 -12.77 9.21 7.73
CA LYS A 42 -13.36 8.07 7.04
C LYS A 42 -12.31 6.99 6.77
N VAL A 43 -12.70 5.73 6.97
CA VAL A 43 -11.92 4.55 6.60
C VAL A 43 -12.75 3.71 5.64
N VAL A 44 -12.16 3.37 4.50
CA VAL A 44 -12.71 2.40 3.54
C VAL A 44 -11.86 1.15 3.57
N PHE A 45 -12.45 0.05 4.00
CA PHE A 45 -11.78 -1.25 4.00
C PHE A 45 -12.04 -1.98 2.69
N ILE A 46 -10.97 -2.40 2.02
CA ILE A 46 -11.07 -3.29 0.86
C ILE A 46 -10.86 -4.72 1.35
N ILE A 47 -11.92 -5.51 1.32
CA ILE A 47 -11.97 -6.89 1.82
C ILE A 47 -12.55 -7.83 0.75
N LYS A 48 -12.73 -9.10 1.10
CA LYS A 48 -13.52 -10.08 0.33
C LYS A 48 -14.81 -10.38 1.06
N HIS A 49 -15.88 -10.71 0.33
CA HIS A 49 -17.17 -11.06 0.93
C HIS A 49 -17.10 -12.27 1.85
N ASP A 50 -16.32 -13.29 1.49
CA ASP A 50 -16.17 -14.51 2.28
C ASP A 50 -15.54 -14.29 3.67
N PHE A 51 -14.98 -13.11 3.89
CA PHE A 51 -14.32 -12.70 5.13
C PHE A 51 -15.02 -11.56 5.86
N GLU A 52 -16.12 -11.03 5.32
CA GLU A 52 -16.77 -9.81 5.79
C GLU A 52 -17.21 -9.89 7.26
N ASP A 53 -17.98 -10.91 7.63
CA ASP A 53 -18.55 -11.02 8.99
C ASP A 53 -17.45 -11.04 10.05
N ARG A 54 -16.43 -11.84 9.82
CA ARG A 54 -15.29 -11.94 10.74
C ARG A 54 -14.48 -10.65 10.80
N PHE A 55 -14.30 -9.97 9.68
CA PHE A 55 -13.61 -8.68 9.64
C PHE A 55 -14.39 -7.60 10.38
N ARG A 56 -15.70 -7.55 10.22
CA ARG A 56 -16.57 -6.62 10.95
C ARG A 56 -16.45 -6.81 12.46
N GLU A 57 -16.53 -8.04 12.93
CA GLU A 57 -16.39 -8.38 14.36
C GLU A 57 -15.03 -7.93 14.93
N LEU A 58 -13.94 -8.18 14.22
CA LEU A 58 -12.58 -7.97 14.73
C LEU A 58 -12.08 -6.53 14.58
N VAL A 59 -12.53 -5.82 13.57
CA VAL A 59 -12.03 -4.50 13.21
C VAL A 59 -13.17 -3.49 13.07
N GLY A 60 -14.14 -3.75 12.22
CA GLY A 60 -15.17 -2.79 11.86
C GLY A 60 -15.98 -2.29 13.06
N ASP A 61 -16.47 -3.21 13.89
CA ASP A 61 -17.27 -2.88 15.07
C ASP A 61 -16.44 -2.22 16.19
N VAL A 62 -15.13 -2.53 16.24
CA VAL A 62 -14.20 -1.91 17.21
C VAL A 62 -14.02 -0.41 16.92
N VAL A 63 -13.93 -0.01 15.65
CA VAL A 63 -13.71 1.39 15.25
C VAL A 63 -15.01 2.15 14.99
N LYS A 64 -16.14 1.46 14.98
CA LYS A 64 -17.47 2.04 14.78
C LYS A 64 -17.79 3.10 15.85
N GLY A 65 -18.20 4.27 15.40
CA GLY A 65 -18.48 5.41 16.28
C GLY A 65 -17.26 6.31 16.54
N THR A 66 -16.04 5.87 16.20
CA THR A 66 -14.83 6.70 16.25
C THR A 66 -14.56 7.35 14.89
N VAL A 67 -14.83 6.64 13.80
CA VAL A 67 -14.59 7.07 12.42
C VAL A 67 -15.70 6.54 11.53
N LYS A 68 -16.00 7.23 10.42
CA LYS A 68 -16.92 6.71 9.41
C LYS A 68 -16.28 5.48 8.74
N VAL A 69 -16.99 4.35 8.72
CA VAL A 69 -16.51 3.08 8.14
C VAL A 69 -17.34 2.71 6.93
N GLU A 70 -16.66 2.41 5.83
CA GLU A 70 -17.26 1.87 4.61
C GLU A 70 -16.47 0.63 4.15
N TYR A 71 -17.10 -0.21 3.33
CA TYR A 71 -16.53 -1.46 2.84
C TYR A 71 -16.60 -1.52 1.33
N ALA A 72 -15.49 -1.86 0.70
CA ALA A 72 -15.38 -2.18 -0.70
C ALA A 72 -14.95 -3.64 -0.86
N PHE A 73 -15.38 -4.31 -1.92
CA PHE A 73 -15.14 -5.73 -2.09
C PHE A 73 -14.31 -6.01 -3.33
N GLN A 74 -13.12 -6.57 -3.13
CA GLN A 74 -12.27 -7.03 -4.21
C GLN A 74 -12.65 -8.45 -4.60
N GLU A 75 -13.37 -8.59 -5.71
CA GLU A 75 -13.77 -9.88 -6.27
C GLU A 75 -13.22 -10.07 -7.68
N LEU A 76 -12.87 -11.31 -8.03
CA LEU A 76 -12.34 -11.62 -9.38
C LEU A 76 -13.32 -11.25 -10.50
N GLY A 77 -14.62 -11.32 -10.23
CA GLY A 77 -15.67 -10.98 -11.18
C GLY A 77 -15.89 -9.48 -11.40
N ASN A 78 -15.33 -8.62 -10.55
CA ASN A 78 -15.46 -7.17 -10.68
C ASN A 78 -14.49 -6.65 -11.73
N LEU A 79 -14.89 -6.73 -13.00
CA LEU A 79 -14.08 -6.35 -14.16
C LEU A 79 -14.72 -5.19 -14.92
N PRO A 80 -13.94 -4.32 -15.54
CA PRO A 80 -14.45 -3.32 -16.47
C PRO A 80 -15.23 -3.95 -17.62
N ALA A 81 -16.18 -3.21 -18.18
CA ALA A 81 -17.03 -3.70 -19.26
C ALA A 81 -16.20 -4.22 -20.46
N GLY A 82 -16.56 -5.40 -20.96
CA GLY A 82 -15.88 -6.05 -22.09
C GLY A 82 -14.53 -6.69 -21.76
N CYS A 83 -14.14 -6.78 -20.48
CA CYS A 83 -12.98 -7.52 -20.03
C CYS A 83 -13.38 -8.90 -19.48
N SER A 84 -12.49 -9.87 -19.63
CA SER A 84 -12.63 -11.21 -19.06
C SER A 84 -11.28 -11.73 -18.59
N ILE A 85 -11.31 -12.71 -17.71
CA ILE A 85 -10.13 -13.42 -17.20
C ILE A 85 -10.32 -14.93 -17.40
N PRO A 86 -9.23 -15.73 -17.43
CA PRO A 86 -9.33 -17.19 -17.48
C PRO A 86 -10.21 -17.74 -16.34
N ALA A 87 -11.07 -18.71 -16.65
CA ALA A 87 -11.99 -19.32 -15.68
C ALA A 87 -11.26 -20.02 -14.51
N GLU A 88 -10.07 -20.55 -14.78
CA GLU A 88 -9.23 -21.25 -13.80
C GLU A 88 -8.45 -20.31 -12.89
N ARG A 89 -8.53 -18.98 -13.12
CA ARG A 89 -7.82 -18.01 -12.29
C ARG A 89 -8.45 -17.90 -10.92
N THR A 90 -7.65 -18.12 -9.89
CA THR A 90 -8.02 -17.93 -8.47
C THR A 90 -7.26 -16.77 -7.82
N LYS A 91 -6.13 -16.36 -8.41
CA LYS A 91 -5.30 -15.29 -7.86
C LYS A 91 -5.92 -13.92 -8.15
N PRO A 92 -6.00 -12.99 -7.16
CA PRO A 92 -6.42 -11.61 -7.39
C PRO A 92 -5.60 -10.92 -8.47
N LEU A 93 -6.16 -9.86 -9.07
CA LEU A 93 -5.54 -9.13 -10.17
C LEU A 93 -4.58 -8.02 -9.72
N GLY A 94 -4.32 -7.93 -8.41
CA GLY A 94 -3.38 -6.99 -7.82
C GLY A 94 -4.04 -5.81 -7.11
N THR A 95 -3.22 -4.90 -6.59
CA THR A 95 -3.67 -3.80 -5.73
C THR A 95 -4.39 -2.69 -6.50
N VAL A 96 -4.20 -2.58 -7.82
CA VAL A 96 -4.98 -1.65 -8.65
C VAL A 96 -6.44 -2.07 -8.70
N GLN A 97 -6.74 -3.36 -8.88
CA GLN A 97 -8.12 -3.87 -8.79
C GLN A 97 -8.72 -3.62 -7.40
N ALA A 98 -7.93 -3.82 -6.35
CA ALA A 98 -8.38 -3.55 -4.99
C ALA A 98 -8.83 -2.09 -4.83
N ILE A 99 -8.00 -1.13 -5.23
CA ILE A 99 -8.32 0.30 -5.11
C ILE A 99 -9.54 0.68 -5.95
N LEU A 100 -9.67 0.14 -7.15
CA LEU A 100 -10.83 0.39 -8.02
C LEU A 100 -12.16 -0.07 -7.39
N ALA A 101 -12.15 -1.10 -6.53
CA ALA A 101 -13.35 -1.51 -5.80
C ALA A 101 -13.89 -0.42 -4.86
N ALA A 102 -13.07 0.54 -4.46
CA ALA A 102 -13.46 1.65 -3.59
C ALA A 102 -13.87 2.94 -4.36
N LYS A 103 -13.84 2.95 -5.69
CA LYS A 103 -14.06 4.12 -6.56
C LYS A 103 -15.32 4.90 -6.19
N ASP A 104 -16.45 4.21 -6.04
CA ASP A 104 -17.75 4.84 -5.80
C ASP A 104 -17.95 5.33 -4.34
N LEU A 105 -17.01 5.02 -3.46
CA LEU A 105 -17.05 5.38 -2.05
C LEU A 105 -16.15 6.59 -1.71
N ILE A 106 -15.31 7.04 -2.64
CA ILE A 106 -14.27 8.04 -2.38
C ILE A 106 -14.39 9.18 -3.39
N HIS A 107 -14.68 10.37 -2.87
CA HIS A 107 -14.85 11.60 -3.66
C HIS A 107 -13.94 12.74 -3.18
N GLU A 108 -13.16 12.51 -2.15
CA GLU A 108 -12.19 13.41 -1.52
C GLU A 108 -10.75 12.88 -1.70
N PRO A 109 -9.71 13.71 -1.49
CA PRO A 109 -8.34 13.22 -1.38
C PRO A 109 -8.22 12.13 -0.31
N PHE A 110 -7.44 11.10 -0.60
CA PHE A 110 -7.38 9.89 0.22
C PHE A 110 -5.98 9.30 0.30
N ALA A 111 -5.71 8.62 1.39
CA ALA A 111 -4.49 7.82 1.57
C ALA A 111 -4.78 6.33 1.38
N VAL A 112 -3.78 5.59 0.91
CA VAL A 112 -3.80 4.13 0.74
C VAL A 112 -2.71 3.51 1.60
N ILE A 113 -3.06 2.50 2.39
CA ILE A 113 -2.14 1.71 3.22
C ILE A 113 -2.46 0.21 3.13
N ASN A 114 -1.47 -0.60 3.49
CA ASN A 114 -1.66 -2.04 3.69
C ASN A 114 -2.25 -2.33 5.08
N ALA A 115 -2.98 -3.41 5.20
CA ALA A 115 -3.61 -3.83 6.46
C ALA A 115 -2.65 -4.51 7.44
N ASP A 116 -1.53 -5.03 6.95
CA ASP A 116 -0.52 -5.80 7.68
C ASP A 116 0.73 -4.99 8.07
N ASP A 117 0.66 -3.66 7.88
CA ASP A 117 1.73 -2.72 8.18
C ASP A 117 1.32 -1.71 9.26
N TYR A 118 2.28 -1.34 10.12
CA TYR A 118 2.18 -0.21 11.03
C TYR A 118 3.11 0.92 10.57
N TYR A 119 2.55 2.09 10.39
CA TYR A 119 3.20 3.21 9.72
C TYR A 119 3.78 4.27 10.65
N GLY A 120 3.36 4.28 11.93
CA GLY A 120 3.78 5.27 12.93
C GLY A 120 2.97 6.58 12.86
N THR A 121 2.81 7.20 14.01
CA THR A 121 1.93 8.36 14.21
C THR A 121 2.35 9.57 13.36
N SER A 122 3.67 9.86 13.26
CA SER A 122 4.18 11.00 12.52
C SER A 122 3.90 10.90 11.02
N ALA A 123 3.91 9.67 10.46
CA ALA A 123 3.64 9.43 9.04
C ALA A 123 2.20 9.81 8.66
N PHE A 124 1.20 9.48 9.50
CA PHE A 124 -0.18 9.88 9.27
C PHE A 124 -0.37 11.40 9.35
N LYS A 125 0.29 12.06 10.31
CA LYS A 125 0.24 13.52 10.42
C LYS A 125 0.83 14.19 9.18
N THR A 126 2.00 13.75 8.73
CA THR A 126 2.66 14.23 7.52
C THR A 126 1.76 14.04 6.29
N MET A 127 1.11 12.89 6.17
CA MET A 127 0.17 12.59 5.08
C MET A 127 -1.02 13.56 5.07
N VAL A 128 -1.72 13.74 6.19
CA VAL A 128 -2.90 14.62 6.29
C VAL A 128 -2.54 16.06 5.95
N ASP A 129 -1.45 16.58 6.53
CA ASP A 129 -1.01 17.97 6.31
C ASP A 129 -0.71 18.26 4.82
N HIS A 130 -0.47 17.23 4.02
CA HIS A 130 -0.15 17.36 2.60
C HIS A 130 -1.32 17.03 1.67
N LEU A 131 -2.18 16.07 2.02
CA LEU A 131 -3.32 15.65 1.17
C LEU A 131 -4.20 16.81 0.75
N GLU A 132 -4.47 17.75 1.65
CA GLU A 132 -5.31 18.93 1.38
C GLU A 132 -4.66 19.93 0.40
N LYS A 133 -3.36 19.79 0.13
CA LYS A 133 -2.60 20.66 -0.77
C LYS A 133 -2.43 20.07 -2.16
N LEU A 134 -2.81 18.82 -2.37
CA LEU A 134 -2.71 18.18 -3.68
C LEU A 134 -3.56 18.91 -4.71
N ALA A 135 -2.99 19.16 -5.90
CA ALA A 135 -3.79 19.58 -7.04
C ALA A 135 -4.80 18.49 -7.41
N PRO A 136 -6.00 18.85 -7.93
CA PRO A 136 -7.05 17.87 -8.21
C PRO A 136 -6.63 16.77 -9.18
N GLU A 137 -5.73 17.08 -10.11
CA GLU A 137 -5.27 16.19 -11.16
C GLU A 137 -3.75 16.11 -11.22
N LYS A 138 -3.22 14.95 -11.63
CA LYS A 138 -1.79 14.72 -11.89
C LYS A 138 -0.88 15.04 -10.70
N HIS A 139 -1.42 14.94 -9.49
CA HIS A 139 -0.67 15.21 -8.28
C HIS A 139 -0.99 14.13 -7.24
N ALA A 140 0.06 13.57 -6.65
CA ALA A 140 0.00 12.58 -5.60
C ALA A 140 1.11 12.85 -4.58
N CYS A 141 1.09 12.16 -3.47
CA CYS A 141 2.20 12.15 -2.55
C CYS A 141 2.44 10.72 -2.01
N MET A 142 3.59 10.51 -1.41
CA MET A 142 3.89 9.28 -0.69
C MET A 142 4.70 9.60 0.56
N VAL A 143 4.56 8.79 1.60
CA VAL A 143 5.46 8.85 2.74
C VAL A 143 6.69 8.02 2.45
N GLY A 144 7.86 8.67 2.45
CA GLY A 144 9.17 8.05 2.31
C GLY A 144 9.79 7.82 3.69
N TYR A 145 10.12 6.57 3.99
CA TYR A 145 10.76 6.17 5.24
C TYR A 145 12.26 6.09 5.06
N TYR A 146 13.04 6.51 6.06
CA TYR A 146 14.46 6.24 6.04
C TYR A 146 14.72 4.73 6.09
N LEU A 147 15.59 4.23 5.22
CA LEU A 147 15.90 2.80 5.11
C LEU A 147 16.22 2.17 6.47
N LYS A 148 17.02 2.87 7.31
CA LYS A 148 17.39 2.43 8.66
C LYS A 148 16.20 2.14 9.58
N ASN A 149 15.04 2.79 9.34
CA ASN A 149 13.81 2.64 10.13
C ASN A 149 12.88 1.54 9.59
N THR A 150 13.31 0.78 8.58
CA THR A 150 12.49 -0.24 7.91
C THR A 150 13.18 -1.60 7.81
N VAL A 151 14.39 -1.75 8.31
CA VAL A 151 15.13 -3.03 8.33
C VAL A 151 14.73 -3.87 9.54
N SER A 152 14.98 -5.17 9.47
CA SER A 152 14.72 -6.13 10.54
C SER A 152 16.01 -6.78 11.02
N GLU A 153 16.15 -6.95 12.35
CA GLU A 153 17.23 -7.75 12.94
C GLU A 153 17.00 -9.27 12.78
N HIS A 154 15.79 -9.67 12.39
CA HIS A 154 15.38 -11.08 12.32
C HIS A 154 15.38 -11.65 10.90
N GLY A 155 15.91 -10.92 9.92
CA GLY A 155 15.98 -11.39 8.54
C GLY A 155 16.13 -10.26 7.53
N HIS A 156 16.24 -10.63 6.27
CA HIS A 156 16.35 -9.68 5.18
C HIS A 156 14.96 -9.14 4.79
N VAL A 157 14.93 -7.93 4.26
CA VAL A 157 13.72 -7.26 3.77
C VAL A 157 13.91 -6.87 2.29
N THR A 158 12.80 -6.64 1.60
CA THR A 158 12.75 -6.03 0.26
C THR A 158 12.17 -4.63 0.37
N ARG A 159 12.78 -3.64 -0.28
CA ARG A 159 12.32 -2.25 -0.26
C ARG A 159 12.39 -1.60 -1.62
N GLY A 160 11.40 -0.80 -1.95
CA GLY A 160 11.46 0.12 -3.07
C GLY A 160 12.26 1.36 -2.68
N VAL A 161 13.55 1.40 -3.06
CA VAL A 161 14.41 2.57 -2.82
C VAL A 161 14.01 3.68 -3.79
N CYS A 162 13.71 4.86 -3.25
CA CYS A 162 13.21 6.00 -3.99
C CYS A 162 14.35 6.92 -4.43
N ASP A 163 14.38 7.29 -5.70
CA ASP A 163 15.13 8.44 -6.19
C ASP A 163 14.21 9.67 -6.20
N VAL A 164 14.73 10.79 -5.68
CA VAL A 164 13.97 12.02 -5.49
C VAL A 164 14.73 13.18 -6.12
N ASP A 165 14.03 14.03 -6.87
CA ASP A 165 14.65 15.22 -7.47
C ASP A 165 14.91 16.36 -6.44
N GLU A 166 15.52 17.44 -6.89
CA GLU A 166 15.83 18.63 -6.07
C GLU A 166 14.58 19.34 -5.50
N ASN A 167 13.40 19.08 -6.08
CA ASN A 167 12.12 19.65 -5.66
C ASN A 167 11.36 18.72 -4.70
N GLY A 168 11.89 17.54 -4.40
CA GLY A 168 11.25 16.55 -3.54
C GLY A 168 10.26 15.64 -4.26
N HIS A 169 10.28 15.61 -5.60
CA HIS A 169 9.40 14.71 -6.36
C HIS A 169 10.08 13.37 -6.63
N LEU A 170 9.29 12.31 -6.56
CA LEU A 170 9.71 10.96 -6.93
C LEU A 170 10.08 10.91 -8.42
N THR A 171 11.24 10.36 -8.73
CA THR A 171 11.69 10.15 -10.12
C THR A 171 11.74 8.67 -10.49
N SER A 172 12.08 7.82 -9.55
CA SER A 172 12.06 6.37 -9.74
C SER A 172 11.93 5.62 -8.41
N VAL A 173 11.52 4.35 -8.49
CA VAL A 173 11.56 3.40 -7.37
C VAL A 173 12.29 2.14 -7.84
N THR A 174 13.38 1.81 -7.18
CA THR A 174 14.17 0.61 -7.47
C THR A 174 13.91 -0.46 -6.42
N GLU A 175 13.28 -1.57 -6.80
CA GLU A 175 13.12 -2.72 -5.93
C GLU A 175 14.48 -3.32 -5.57
N THR A 176 14.81 -3.27 -4.29
CA THR A 176 16.08 -3.76 -3.74
C THR A 176 15.79 -4.90 -2.76
N TYR A 177 16.37 -6.05 -3.05
CA TYR A 177 16.08 -7.31 -2.38
C TYR A 177 17.13 -7.65 -1.33
N LYS A 178 16.79 -8.55 -0.38
CA LYS A 178 17.70 -9.09 0.64
C LYS A 178 18.52 -8.04 1.38
N ILE A 179 17.87 -6.95 1.73
CA ILE A 179 18.45 -5.88 2.56
C ILE A 179 18.50 -6.36 4.00
N GLN A 180 19.64 -6.23 4.66
CA GLN A 180 19.78 -6.57 6.07
C GLN A 180 20.83 -5.72 6.78
N PRO A 181 20.69 -5.50 8.11
CA PRO A 181 21.72 -4.87 8.91
C PRO A 181 22.88 -5.85 9.18
N PHE A 182 24.07 -5.30 9.30
CA PHE A 182 25.30 -6.03 9.62
C PHE A 182 25.85 -5.61 10.99
N PRO A 183 26.64 -6.48 11.67
CA PRO A 183 27.22 -6.18 12.98
C PRO A 183 28.15 -4.96 13.01
N ASP A 184 28.68 -4.54 11.86
CA ASP A 184 29.50 -3.34 11.69
C ASP A 184 28.67 -2.04 11.61
N GLY A 185 27.35 -2.14 11.76
CA GLY A 185 26.43 -1.02 11.69
C GLY A 185 26.02 -0.61 10.28
N THR A 186 26.50 -1.31 9.23
CA THR A 186 26.09 -1.04 7.84
C THR A 186 24.79 -1.76 7.49
N ILE A 187 24.05 -1.22 6.54
CA ILE A 187 22.90 -1.87 5.89
C ILE A 187 23.35 -2.26 4.48
N ARG A 188 23.10 -3.49 4.07
CA ARG A 188 23.57 -3.99 2.79
C ARG A 188 22.49 -4.75 2.02
N ASP A 189 22.55 -4.62 0.67
CA ASP A 189 21.89 -5.50 -0.28
C ASP A 189 22.77 -6.73 -0.51
N THR A 190 22.26 -7.90 -0.15
CA THR A 190 22.97 -9.18 -0.28
C THR A 190 22.41 -10.06 -1.40
N GLU A 191 21.61 -9.52 -2.33
CA GLU A 191 20.94 -10.30 -3.39
C GLU A 191 21.96 -10.96 -4.33
N LYS A 192 22.99 -10.22 -4.73
CA LYS A 192 23.99 -10.70 -5.70
C LYS A 192 25.34 -11.12 -5.08
N ASP A 193 25.67 -10.58 -3.91
CA ASP A 193 26.92 -10.85 -3.19
C ASP A 193 26.62 -11.04 -1.70
N PRO A 194 27.01 -12.18 -1.07
CA PRO A 194 26.82 -12.39 0.37
C PRO A 194 27.50 -11.35 1.26
N ASN A 195 28.59 -10.70 0.80
CA ASN A 195 29.21 -9.57 1.51
C ASN A 195 28.39 -8.28 1.37
N GLY A 196 27.53 -8.21 0.38
CA GLY A 196 26.57 -7.17 0.11
C GLY A 196 27.17 -5.85 -0.36
N VAL A 197 26.30 -5.07 -1.01
CA VAL A 197 26.57 -3.67 -1.38
C VAL A 197 26.04 -2.77 -0.27
N ILE A 198 26.90 -1.90 0.28
CA ILE A 198 26.49 -0.95 1.32
C ILE A 198 25.47 0.02 0.75
N LEU A 199 24.34 0.14 1.44
CA LEU A 199 23.28 1.10 1.15
C LEU A 199 23.37 2.29 2.10
N ASN A 200 22.95 3.45 1.62
CA ASN A 200 22.84 4.63 2.47
C ASN A 200 21.64 4.46 3.43
N PRO A 201 21.84 4.46 4.76
CA PRO A 201 20.77 4.32 5.74
C PRO A 201 19.74 5.46 5.70
N GLU A 202 20.12 6.62 5.15
CA GLU A 202 19.25 7.79 4.96
C GLU A 202 18.51 7.77 3.62
N SER A 203 18.68 6.76 2.77
CA SER A 203 17.85 6.63 1.57
C SER A 203 16.38 6.51 1.94
N LEU A 204 15.52 7.19 1.16
CA LEU A 204 14.08 7.05 1.33
C LEU A 204 13.59 5.78 0.64
N VAL A 205 12.67 5.08 1.29
CA VAL A 205 12.07 3.86 0.75
C VAL A 205 10.54 3.95 0.82
N SER A 206 9.89 3.36 -0.18
CA SER A 206 8.45 3.22 -0.24
C SER A 206 7.97 2.06 0.64
N MET A 207 6.97 2.33 1.45
CA MET A 207 6.23 1.32 2.23
C MET A 207 4.76 1.24 1.80
N ASN A 208 4.45 1.61 0.54
CA ASN A 208 3.10 1.66 -0.04
C ASN A 208 2.13 2.60 0.71
N PHE A 209 2.64 3.65 1.34
CA PHE A 209 1.83 4.70 1.94
C PHE A 209 1.71 5.88 0.97
N PHE A 210 0.69 5.85 0.13
CA PHE A 210 0.44 6.87 -0.89
C PHE A 210 -0.77 7.74 -0.53
N GLY A 211 -0.75 8.98 -1.02
CA GLY A 211 -1.85 9.93 -1.00
C GLY A 211 -2.24 10.32 -2.42
N PHE A 212 -3.54 10.31 -2.72
CA PHE A 212 -4.10 10.57 -4.04
C PHE A 212 -5.32 11.48 -3.99
N THR A 213 -5.68 12.01 -5.16
CA THR A 213 -7.00 12.58 -5.42
C THR A 213 -7.87 11.59 -6.20
N PRO A 214 -9.20 11.78 -6.29
CA PRO A 214 -10.09 10.92 -7.07
C PRO A 214 -9.73 10.77 -8.55
N TRP A 215 -8.93 11.68 -9.12
CA TRP A 215 -8.37 11.58 -10.47
C TRP A 215 -7.67 10.23 -10.72
N LEU A 216 -7.08 9.64 -9.67
CA LEU A 216 -6.44 8.33 -9.77
C LEU A 216 -7.38 7.26 -10.32
N PHE A 217 -8.67 7.27 -9.92
CA PHE A 217 -9.61 6.20 -10.28
C PHE A 217 -9.85 6.11 -11.79
N ASP A 218 -10.01 7.26 -12.47
CA ASP A 218 -10.22 7.27 -13.92
C ASP A 218 -9.01 6.72 -14.65
N LYS A 219 -7.81 7.11 -14.23
CA LYS A 219 -6.55 6.62 -14.79
C LYS A 219 -6.29 5.15 -14.45
N ALA A 220 -6.57 4.76 -13.23
CA ALA A 220 -6.45 3.36 -12.81
C ALA A 220 -7.39 2.44 -13.62
N GLU A 221 -8.63 2.85 -13.88
CA GLU A 221 -9.59 2.07 -14.69
C GLU A 221 -9.13 1.95 -16.14
N GLU A 222 -8.64 3.04 -16.74
CA GLU A 222 -8.06 3.05 -18.10
C GLU A 222 -6.90 2.05 -18.21
N ARG A 223 -5.92 2.17 -17.30
CA ARG A 223 -4.71 1.33 -17.29
C ARG A 223 -5.00 -0.12 -16.91
N PHE A 224 -5.90 -0.35 -15.98
CA PHE A 224 -6.33 -1.71 -15.61
C PHE A 224 -7.06 -2.41 -16.76
N THR A 225 -7.89 -1.69 -17.51
CA THR A 225 -8.53 -2.21 -18.71
C THR A 225 -7.51 -2.61 -19.78
N ALA A 226 -6.48 -1.78 -20.00
CA ALA A 226 -5.39 -2.09 -20.92
C ALA A 226 -4.59 -3.32 -20.44
N PHE A 227 -4.27 -3.41 -19.16
CA PHE A 227 -3.62 -4.58 -18.55
C PHE A 227 -4.43 -5.86 -18.79
N LEU A 228 -5.73 -5.86 -18.51
CA LEU A 228 -6.59 -7.03 -18.72
C LEU A 228 -6.61 -7.48 -20.18
N LYS A 229 -6.68 -6.55 -21.12
CA LYS A 229 -6.65 -6.84 -22.57
C LYS A 229 -5.31 -7.38 -23.04
N SER A 230 -4.21 -7.10 -22.34
CA SER A 230 -2.87 -7.61 -22.67
C SER A 230 -2.61 -9.01 -22.11
N LEU A 231 -3.46 -9.51 -21.20
CA LEU A 231 -3.27 -10.84 -20.62
C LEU A 231 -3.46 -11.95 -21.65
N SER A 232 -2.55 -12.91 -21.64
CA SER A 232 -2.75 -14.17 -22.36
C SER A 232 -3.97 -14.92 -21.78
N PRO A 233 -4.75 -15.64 -22.61
CA PRO A 233 -5.85 -16.50 -22.15
C PRO A 233 -5.44 -17.55 -21.11
N THR A 234 -4.15 -17.85 -20.99
CA THR A 234 -3.59 -18.82 -20.04
C THR A 234 -2.87 -18.17 -18.85
N GLU A 235 -2.90 -16.83 -18.75
CA GLU A 235 -2.20 -16.11 -17.68
C GLU A 235 -3.02 -16.12 -16.37
N LEU A 236 -2.57 -16.93 -15.41
CA LEU A 236 -3.27 -17.15 -14.15
C LEU A 236 -2.71 -16.35 -12.96
N LYS A 237 -1.53 -15.71 -13.11
CA LYS A 237 -0.76 -15.18 -11.97
C LYS A 237 -0.41 -13.70 -12.06
N ALA A 238 -0.44 -13.09 -13.24
CA ALA A 238 -0.07 -11.68 -13.41
C ALA A 238 -0.93 -10.77 -12.53
N GLU A 239 -0.30 -9.81 -11.89
CA GLU A 239 -0.94 -8.81 -11.03
C GLU A 239 -0.56 -7.41 -11.49
N TYR A 240 -1.52 -6.50 -11.46
CA TYR A 240 -1.29 -5.09 -11.69
C TYR A 240 -1.28 -4.38 -10.34
N VAL A 241 -0.08 -4.00 -9.90
CA VAL A 241 0.14 -3.46 -8.56
C VAL A 241 0.28 -1.94 -8.58
N LEU A 242 -0.10 -1.30 -7.47
CA LEU A 242 -0.13 0.16 -7.34
C LEU A 242 1.21 0.84 -7.67
N PRO A 243 2.39 0.35 -7.24
CA PRO A 243 3.66 0.97 -7.62
C PRO A 243 3.90 1.02 -9.13
N VAL A 244 3.49 -0.03 -9.86
CA VAL A 244 3.60 -0.06 -11.33
C VAL A 244 2.66 0.96 -11.98
N LEU A 245 1.42 1.09 -11.48
CA LEU A 245 0.50 2.13 -11.94
C LEU A 245 1.08 3.53 -11.71
N VAL A 246 1.60 3.81 -10.52
CA VAL A 246 2.20 5.11 -10.19
C VAL A 246 3.36 5.42 -11.12
N ASP A 247 4.27 4.47 -11.36
CA ASP A 247 5.39 4.63 -12.27
C ASP A 247 4.93 4.96 -13.70
N GLN A 248 3.95 4.22 -14.23
CA GLN A 248 3.39 4.50 -15.55
C GLN A 248 2.74 5.90 -15.61
N LEU A 249 1.98 6.29 -14.60
CA LEU A 249 1.35 7.62 -14.57
C LEU A 249 2.37 8.75 -14.48
N MET A 250 3.49 8.55 -13.79
CA MET A 250 4.59 9.52 -13.75
C MET A 250 5.20 9.71 -15.14
N HIS A 251 5.53 8.63 -15.83
CA HIS A 251 6.23 8.69 -17.11
C HIS A 251 5.34 9.02 -18.31
N GLU A 252 4.08 8.58 -18.30
CA GLU A 252 3.20 8.68 -19.47
C GLU A 252 2.12 9.77 -19.32
N ASP A 253 1.64 10.04 -18.11
CA ASP A 253 0.57 11.02 -17.87
C ASP A 253 1.06 12.29 -17.16
N GLY A 254 2.34 12.33 -16.75
CA GLY A 254 2.95 13.48 -16.07
C GLY A 254 2.47 13.64 -14.63
N LEU A 255 2.15 12.53 -13.95
CA LEU A 255 1.85 12.53 -12.52
C LEU A 255 3.09 13.00 -11.73
N LYS A 256 2.93 14.00 -10.88
CA LYS A 256 3.92 14.39 -9.89
C LYS A 256 3.61 13.74 -8.57
N VAL A 257 4.62 13.13 -7.94
CA VAL A 257 4.49 12.47 -6.64
C VAL A 257 5.45 13.13 -5.66
N ASP A 258 4.93 13.88 -4.70
CA ASP A 258 5.74 14.49 -3.64
C ASP A 258 6.16 13.41 -2.63
N VAL A 259 7.46 13.35 -2.33
CA VAL A 259 8.00 12.41 -1.34
C VAL A 259 8.13 13.10 0.02
N LEU A 260 7.32 12.66 0.97
CA LEU A 260 7.23 13.22 2.32
C LEU A 260 8.06 12.36 3.26
N SER A 261 9.22 12.85 3.70
CA SER A 261 10.08 12.09 4.62
C SER A 261 9.47 12.01 6.03
N THR A 262 9.69 10.88 6.70
CA THR A 262 9.27 10.66 8.08
C THR A 262 10.36 9.96 8.90
N ASP A 263 10.43 10.33 10.19
CA ASP A 263 11.27 9.62 11.19
C ASP A 263 10.56 8.40 11.79
N ALA A 264 9.34 8.12 11.38
CA ALA A 264 8.58 6.99 11.89
C ALA A 264 9.33 5.67 11.67
N VAL A 265 9.20 4.75 12.61
CA VAL A 265 9.65 3.37 12.48
C VAL A 265 8.49 2.56 11.92
N TRP A 266 8.75 1.86 10.83
CA TRP A 266 7.79 0.96 10.23
C TRP A 266 7.90 -0.44 10.81
N PHE A 267 6.75 -1.10 10.99
CA PHE A 267 6.64 -2.51 11.36
C PHE A 267 5.66 -3.21 10.43
N GLY A 268 5.97 -4.43 10.04
CA GLY A 268 5.09 -5.27 9.24
C GLY A 268 5.00 -6.67 9.82
N VAL A 269 3.86 -7.33 9.58
CA VAL A 269 3.69 -8.75 9.86
C VAL A 269 4.24 -9.54 8.68
N THR A 270 5.38 -10.20 8.87
CA THR A 270 6.04 -11.05 7.88
C THR A 270 5.80 -12.53 8.13
#